data_e866bb84d8d24be2de589c39c13bc8e7
#
_entry.id   e866bb84d8d24be2de589c39c13bc8e7
#
_cell.length_a   1.000
_cell.length_b   1.000
_cell.length_c   1.000
_cell.angle_alpha   90.00
_cell.angle_beta   90.00
_cell.angle_gamma   90.00
#
_symmetry.space_group_name_H-M   'P 1'
#
loop_
_entity.id
_entity.type
_entity.pdbx_description
1 polymer ?
#
loop_
_entity_poly.entity_id
_entity_poly.type
_entity_poly.pdbx_seq_one_letter_code
_entity_poly.pdbx_strand_id
1 'polypeptide(L)'
;YTTLFRSLVAIFSEQESQAVYFLRLQNISRIDLVNYISHGIAKYANQSEREDGEAENPASADTPAGEDGAPEATLLEQFSCNLNHQAEQGYIDPLVGRSAELERVGQILLRRRKNNALLVGESGVGKTAIAEGLAKLIVEGKAAEPLSSSVIYSLDMGALLAGTKYRGDFEKRFKGLLAELKNEEHAILFIDEIHTIIGAGAASGGVMDASNLLKPLLTSGKLRCIGSTTYQEYRGIFDKDRALSRRFQKVDVPEPSVAETVDILKGLKSRFEEHHGLRYTQGALKSAAELSAKYISDRFLPDKAIDVLDEAGAFQQLQPASKRKKTIGVVDVENTVAKIARIPAKSVSSSDKEQLRNLGDKLKRVVFGQDEAIESLDSAIKLARAGLREASKPIGSFLFAGPTGVGKTEVSRQLALTLGVELQRFDMSEYMERHTVSR
;
A
#
# COMPACT_ATOMS: atom_id res chain seq x y z
N TYR A 1 6.05 12.27 -8.88
CA TYR A 1 7.32 12.53 -8.17
C TYR A 1 8.20 11.26 -8.07
N THR A 2 7.68 10.12 -7.70
CA THR A 2 8.45 8.86 -7.54
C THR A 2 9.19 8.40 -8.80
N THR A 3 8.64 8.64 -9.98
CA THR A 3 9.27 8.23 -11.25
C THR A 3 10.48 9.10 -11.60
N LEU A 4 10.41 10.40 -11.34
CA LEU A 4 11.49 11.36 -11.61
C LEU A 4 12.69 11.11 -10.69
N PHE A 5 12.43 10.81 -9.42
CA PHE A 5 13.46 10.48 -8.44
C PHE A 5 14.15 9.14 -8.72
N ARG A 6 13.39 8.12 -9.12
CA ARG A 6 13.96 6.83 -9.55
C ARG A 6 14.85 6.99 -10.79
N SER A 7 14.44 7.86 -11.74
CA SER A 7 15.24 8.15 -12.93
C SER A 7 16.54 8.89 -12.58
N LEU A 8 16.51 9.84 -11.63
CA LEU A 8 17.72 10.54 -11.17
C LEU A 8 18.72 9.60 -10.49
N VAL A 9 18.25 8.68 -9.65
CA VAL A 9 19.11 7.67 -9.01
C VAL A 9 19.63 6.66 -10.04
N ALA A 10 18.83 6.30 -11.05
CA ALA A 10 19.23 5.39 -12.13
C ALA A 10 20.30 6.00 -13.05
N ILE A 11 20.34 7.31 -13.24
CA ILE A 11 21.37 8.00 -14.02
C ILE A 11 22.78 7.69 -13.48
N PHE A 12 22.94 7.55 -12.14
CA PHE A 12 24.23 7.19 -11.55
C PHE A 12 24.70 5.75 -11.88
N SER A 13 23.84 4.91 -12.44
CA SER A 13 24.21 3.56 -12.88
C SER A 13 24.95 3.57 -14.23
N GLU A 14 24.77 4.66 -15.01
CA GLU A 14 25.44 4.87 -16.30
C GLU A 14 26.74 5.65 -16.08
N GLN A 15 27.84 4.92 -15.89
CA GLN A 15 29.14 5.53 -15.52
C GLN A 15 29.72 6.48 -16.58
N GLU A 16 29.35 6.34 -17.85
CA GLU A 16 29.80 7.17 -18.97
C GLU A 16 28.89 8.36 -19.29
N SER A 17 27.83 8.57 -18.49
CA SER A 17 26.88 9.67 -18.69
C SER A 17 27.52 11.02 -18.34
N GLN A 18 27.43 12.00 -19.24
CA GLN A 18 27.86 13.38 -18.98
C GLN A 18 27.14 14.00 -17.77
N ALA A 19 25.90 13.61 -17.52
CA ALA A 19 25.16 14.07 -16.35
C ALA A 19 25.79 13.60 -15.02
N VAL A 20 26.28 12.36 -14.96
CA VAL A 20 27.02 11.85 -13.80
C VAL A 20 28.36 12.57 -13.65
N TYR A 21 29.04 12.87 -14.73
CA TYR A 21 30.28 13.64 -14.71
C TYR A 21 30.07 15.03 -14.08
N PHE A 22 29.03 15.78 -14.48
CA PHE A 22 28.72 17.11 -13.90
C PHE A 22 28.30 17.01 -12.43
N LEU A 23 27.55 15.99 -12.03
CA LEU A 23 27.17 15.80 -10.63
C LEU A 23 28.38 15.46 -9.74
N ARG A 24 29.33 14.67 -10.25
CA ARG A 24 30.61 14.38 -9.57
C ARG A 24 31.52 15.60 -9.46
N LEU A 25 31.56 16.45 -10.49
CA LEU A 25 32.29 17.73 -10.45
C LEU A 25 31.79 18.67 -9.32
N GLN A 26 30.51 18.52 -8.95
CA GLN A 26 29.92 19.24 -7.84
C GLN A 26 29.95 18.45 -6.52
N ASN A 27 30.78 17.42 -6.43
CA ASN A 27 30.89 16.55 -5.26
C ASN A 27 29.57 15.92 -4.80
N ILE A 28 28.60 15.72 -5.70
CA ILE A 28 27.34 15.06 -5.42
C ILE A 28 27.46 13.58 -5.74
N SER A 29 27.37 12.74 -4.72
CA SER A 29 27.38 11.28 -4.85
C SER A 29 25.95 10.73 -4.96
N ARG A 30 25.81 9.48 -5.42
CA ARG A 30 24.52 8.78 -5.42
C ARG A 30 23.86 8.74 -4.03
N ILE A 31 24.68 8.58 -3.00
CA ILE A 31 24.23 8.53 -1.60
C ILE A 31 23.70 9.88 -1.15
N ASP A 32 24.34 10.99 -1.52
CA ASP A 32 23.87 12.33 -1.20
C ASP A 32 22.51 12.61 -1.80
N LEU A 33 22.28 12.12 -3.03
CA LEU A 33 21.00 12.26 -3.72
C LEU A 33 19.89 11.42 -3.06
N VAL A 34 20.20 10.20 -2.67
CA VAL A 34 19.26 9.32 -1.96
C VAL A 34 18.91 9.90 -0.60
N ASN A 35 19.87 10.39 0.15
CA ASN A 35 19.66 11.03 1.47
C ASN A 35 18.83 12.31 1.34
N TYR A 36 19.06 13.11 0.31
CA TYR A 36 18.25 14.29 0.05
C TYR A 36 16.80 13.94 -0.29
N ILE A 37 16.60 12.89 -1.10
CA ILE A 37 15.27 12.45 -1.54
C ILE A 37 14.48 11.78 -0.39
N SER A 38 15.16 10.98 0.45
CA SER A 38 14.50 10.21 1.51
C SER A 38 14.36 10.97 2.83
N HIS A 39 15.28 11.89 3.12
CA HIS A 39 15.36 12.55 4.44
C HIS A 39 15.41 14.08 4.37
N GLY A 40 15.41 14.67 3.17
CA GLY A 40 15.52 16.14 3.00
C GLY A 40 16.85 16.73 3.43
N ILE A 41 17.87 15.91 3.70
CA ILE A 41 19.18 16.37 4.20
C ILE A 41 20.02 16.86 3.02
N ALA A 42 20.24 18.18 2.96
CA ALA A 42 21.10 18.80 1.94
C ALA A 42 22.57 18.80 2.40
N LYS A 43 23.48 18.37 1.52
CA LYS A 43 24.94 18.30 1.78
C LYS A 43 25.56 19.65 2.18
N TYR A 44 24.94 20.76 1.82
CA TYR A 44 25.46 22.12 2.04
C TYR A 44 24.82 22.90 3.19
N ALA A 45 24.05 22.27 4.06
CA ALA A 45 23.46 22.94 5.22
C ALA A 45 24.47 23.27 6.34
N ASN A 46 25.74 22.81 6.26
CA ASN A 46 26.76 22.97 7.31
C ASN A 46 28.13 23.42 6.78
N GLN A 47 28.20 24.33 5.80
CA GLN A 47 29.47 24.97 5.44
C GLN A 47 29.30 26.48 5.26
N SER A 48 29.14 27.19 6.36
CA SER A 48 29.69 28.52 6.55
C SER A 48 30.70 28.43 7.69
N GLU A 49 31.94 28.75 7.37
CA GLU A 49 33.15 28.81 8.20
C GLU A 49 34.10 27.60 8.13
N ARG A 50 35.02 27.68 7.15
CA ARG A 50 36.48 27.57 7.34
C ARG A 50 37.18 27.55 5.99
N GLU A 51 37.86 28.64 5.70
CA GLU A 51 38.83 28.78 4.62
C GLU A 51 40.17 28.16 5.04
N ASP A 52 40.91 27.72 4.01
CA ASP A 52 42.35 27.58 3.84
C ASP A 52 43.13 26.41 4.49
N GLY A 53 43.79 25.66 3.61
CA GLY A 53 45.01 24.90 3.92
C GLY A 53 45.19 23.56 3.22
N GLU A 54 45.81 23.62 2.04
CA GLU A 54 46.78 22.71 1.42
C GLU A 54 46.75 21.19 1.54
N ALA A 55 47.07 20.61 0.38
CA ALA A 55 47.21 19.21 0.01
C ALA A 55 48.27 18.44 0.87
N GLU A 56 48.02 17.16 1.05
CA GLU A 56 48.95 16.04 0.71
C GLU A 56 48.36 14.69 1.16
N ASN A 57 48.41 13.68 0.24
CA ASN A 57 48.33 12.25 0.50
C ASN A 57 49.79 11.77 0.75
N PRO A 58 50.13 10.59 1.30
CA PRO A 58 49.38 9.34 1.45
C PRO A 58 49.69 8.47 2.70
N ALA A 59 48.96 7.34 2.79
CA ALA A 59 49.35 6.03 3.34
C ALA A 59 49.38 5.77 4.85
N SER A 60 48.55 4.80 5.20
CA SER A 60 48.74 3.71 6.17
C SER A 60 48.89 4.00 7.69
N ALA A 61 48.14 3.19 8.40
CA ALA A 61 48.40 2.59 9.71
C ALA A 61 47.75 3.19 10.96
N ASP A 62 46.93 2.32 11.58
CA ASP A 62 46.70 2.15 13.03
C ASP A 62 46.38 3.36 13.95
N THR A 63 45.13 3.31 14.45
CA THR A 63 44.62 3.63 15.79
C THR A 63 45.49 4.45 16.75
N PRO A 64 44.94 5.28 17.66
CA PRO A 64 43.76 5.06 18.48
C PRO A 64 42.86 6.31 18.76
N ALA A 65 41.67 6.02 19.33
CA ALA A 65 40.75 6.82 20.07
C ALA A 65 41.09 8.30 20.40
N GLY A 66 40.21 9.20 19.93
CA GLY A 66 40.08 10.57 20.40
C GLY A 66 38.60 10.90 20.44
N GLU A 67 38.08 11.01 21.65
CA GLU A 67 36.74 11.45 22.02
C GLU A 67 36.45 12.83 21.44
N ASP A 68 35.36 12.91 20.65
CA ASP A 68 34.40 14.02 20.71
C ASP A 68 33.12 13.51 20.05
N GLY A 69 32.22 13.00 20.90
CA GLY A 69 31.06 12.24 20.53
C GLY A 69 29.88 13.13 20.19
N ALA A 70 29.50 13.16 18.92
CA ALA A 70 28.09 13.08 18.65
C ALA A 70 27.70 11.59 18.88
N PRO A 71 26.61 11.27 19.61
CA PRO A 71 26.23 9.88 19.84
C PRO A 71 25.98 9.22 18.48
N GLU A 72 26.76 8.19 18.16
CA GLU A 72 26.47 7.35 16.99
C GLU A 72 25.05 6.84 17.15
N ALA A 73 24.20 7.14 16.16
CA ALA A 73 22.83 6.66 16.16
C ALA A 73 22.83 5.14 16.35
N THR A 74 22.06 4.64 17.29
CA THR A 74 21.97 3.21 17.60
C THR A 74 21.47 2.43 16.37
N LEU A 75 21.76 1.14 16.29
CA LEU A 75 21.25 0.31 15.19
C LEU A 75 19.71 0.31 15.16
N LEU A 76 19.09 0.47 16.33
CA LEU A 76 17.66 0.59 16.47
C LEU A 76 17.14 1.86 15.77
N GLU A 77 17.81 3.00 15.97
CA GLU A 77 17.44 4.26 15.32
C GLU A 77 17.73 4.26 13.81
N GLN A 78 18.76 3.54 13.37
CA GLN A 78 19.14 3.47 11.96
C GLN A 78 18.20 2.57 11.13
N PHE A 79 17.65 1.50 11.72
CA PHE A 79 16.92 0.46 11.01
C PHE A 79 15.48 0.27 11.48
N SER A 80 15.01 1.09 12.42
CA SER A 80 13.63 1.08 12.85
C SER A 80 13.09 2.48 13.10
N CYS A 81 11.78 2.62 13.02
CA CYS A 81 11.08 3.84 13.33
C CYS A 81 10.28 3.67 14.62
N ASN A 82 10.46 4.57 15.58
CA ASN A 82 9.69 4.58 16.82
C ASN A 82 8.31 5.18 16.57
N LEU A 83 7.27 4.31 16.52
CA LEU A 83 5.89 4.72 16.27
C LEU A 83 5.31 5.57 17.40
N ASN A 84 5.73 5.37 18.66
CA ASN A 84 5.27 6.21 19.77
C ASN A 84 5.74 7.65 19.57
N HIS A 85 7.00 7.85 19.20
CA HIS A 85 7.52 9.18 18.90
C HIS A 85 6.82 9.84 17.71
N GLN A 86 6.50 9.08 16.65
CA GLN A 86 5.68 9.59 15.55
C GLN A 86 4.26 9.98 15.99
N ALA A 87 3.68 9.23 16.92
CA ALA A 87 2.38 9.54 17.49
C ALA A 87 2.41 10.84 18.31
N GLU A 88 3.45 11.04 19.12
CA GLU A 88 3.68 12.28 19.90
C GLU A 88 3.81 13.49 18.98
N GLN A 89 4.53 13.37 17.88
CA GLN A 89 4.68 14.42 16.87
C GLN A 89 3.42 14.64 16.03
N GLY A 90 2.41 13.80 16.20
CA GLY A 90 1.16 13.91 15.46
C GLY A 90 1.21 13.43 14.02
N TYR A 91 2.24 12.67 13.62
CA TYR A 91 2.35 12.12 12.26
C TYR A 91 1.45 10.92 12.02
N ILE A 92 0.99 10.25 13.09
CA ILE A 92 0.10 9.09 12.97
C ILE A 92 -1.35 9.54 12.82
N ASP A 93 -2.01 9.00 11.81
CA ASP A 93 -3.42 9.24 11.54
C ASP A 93 -4.33 8.62 12.61
N PRO A 94 -5.53 9.17 12.83
CA PRO A 94 -6.49 8.58 13.74
C PRO A 94 -6.99 7.23 13.21
N LEU A 95 -6.87 6.18 14.03
CA LEU A 95 -7.46 4.89 13.73
C LEU A 95 -8.96 4.93 14.03
N VAL A 96 -9.77 4.65 13.03
CA VAL A 96 -11.23 4.62 13.13
C VAL A 96 -11.72 3.18 12.89
N GLY A 97 -12.57 2.72 13.74
CA GLY A 97 -13.07 1.36 13.71
C GLY A 97 -12.13 0.35 14.29
N ARG A 98 -11.81 -0.71 14.07
CA ARG A 98 -10.73 -1.66 14.46
C ARG A 98 -10.54 -1.88 15.96
N SER A 99 -11.52 -1.54 16.78
CA SER A 99 -11.43 -1.72 18.26
C SER A 99 -11.29 -3.18 18.66
N ALA A 100 -11.98 -4.09 17.97
CA ALA A 100 -11.92 -5.52 18.24
C ALA A 100 -10.54 -6.12 17.88
N GLU A 101 -9.96 -5.69 16.75
CA GLU A 101 -8.62 -6.11 16.33
C GLU A 101 -7.56 -5.56 17.29
N LEU A 102 -7.65 -4.29 17.71
CA LEU A 102 -6.76 -3.69 18.69
C LEU A 102 -6.82 -4.40 20.04
N GLU A 103 -8.03 -4.66 20.56
CA GLU A 103 -8.22 -5.40 21.80
C GLU A 103 -7.61 -6.80 21.67
N ARG A 104 -7.83 -7.47 20.55
CA ARG A 104 -7.27 -8.81 20.30
C ARG A 104 -5.75 -8.81 20.24
N VAL A 105 -5.14 -7.81 19.58
CA VAL A 105 -3.69 -7.63 19.55
C VAL A 105 -3.16 -7.40 20.98
N GLY A 106 -3.79 -6.50 21.75
CA GLY A 106 -3.42 -6.25 23.13
C GLY A 106 -3.48 -7.50 24.01
N GLN A 107 -4.56 -8.27 23.90
CA GLN A 107 -4.70 -9.56 24.62
C GLN A 107 -3.58 -10.54 24.26
N ILE A 108 -3.17 -10.60 22.98
CA ILE A 108 -2.10 -11.50 22.53
C ILE A 108 -0.77 -11.06 23.10
N LEU A 109 -0.44 -9.77 23.02
CA LEU A 109 0.84 -9.21 23.51
C LEU A 109 1.05 -9.39 25.02
N LEU A 110 -0.03 -9.49 25.79
CA LEU A 110 0.00 -9.71 27.24
C LEU A 110 0.08 -11.20 27.64
N ARG A 111 0.03 -12.13 26.69
CA ARG A 111 0.12 -13.56 27.01
C ARG A 111 1.53 -13.93 27.45
N ARG A 112 1.62 -14.90 28.37
CA ARG A 112 2.90 -15.45 28.82
C ARG A 112 3.67 -16.18 27.71
N ARG A 113 2.95 -16.86 26.80
CA ARG A 113 3.49 -17.60 25.64
C ARG A 113 2.62 -17.29 24.42
N LYS A 114 3.20 -17.37 23.22
CA LYS A 114 2.55 -16.98 21.97
C LYS A 114 2.06 -15.53 22.03
N ASN A 115 2.92 -14.68 22.54
CA ASN A 115 2.71 -13.24 22.73
C ASN A 115 3.03 -12.42 21.47
N ASN A 116 3.01 -13.05 20.29
CA ASN A 116 3.23 -12.39 19.03
C ASN A 116 1.94 -12.43 18.21
N ALA A 117 1.51 -11.28 17.73
CA ALA A 117 0.32 -11.13 16.90
C ALA A 117 0.72 -11.17 15.41
N LEU A 118 -0.07 -11.83 14.58
CA LEU A 118 0.06 -11.82 13.13
C LEU A 118 -1.23 -11.28 12.52
N LEU A 119 -1.18 -10.06 12.00
CA LEU A 119 -2.27 -9.43 11.28
C LEU A 119 -2.34 -10.01 9.87
N VAL A 120 -3.44 -10.69 9.55
CA VAL A 120 -3.65 -11.34 8.26
C VAL A 120 -4.84 -10.72 7.56
N GLY A 121 -4.62 -10.19 6.37
CA GLY A 121 -5.66 -9.53 5.57
C GLY A 121 -5.12 -9.11 4.21
N GLU A 122 -5.99 -8.76 3.30
CA GLU A 122 -5.59 -8.31 1.97
C GLU A 122 -4.78 -7.00 2.01
N SER A 123 -4.10 -6.65 0.92
CA SER A 123 -3.36 -5.39 0.83
C SER A 123 -4.32 -4.21 0.89
N GLY A 124 -3.95 -3.14 1.62
CA GLY A 124 -4.76 -1.93 1.72
C GLY A 124 -5.94 -1.97 2.70
N VAL A 125 -6.13 -3.07 3.49
CA VAL A 125 -7.22 -3.14 4.50
C VAL A 125 -6.90 -2.42 5.82
N GLY A 126 -5.69 -1.85 5.96
CA GLY A 126 -5.28 -1.09 7.14
C GLY A 126 -4.56 -1.90 8.22
N LYS A 127 -3.77 -2.92 7.87
CA LYS A 127 -2.98 -3.72 8.83
C LYS A 127 -1.94 -2.86 9.56
N THR A 128 -1.19 -2.04 8.84
CA THR A 128 -0.18 -1.12 9.38
C THR A 128 -0.80 -0.10 10.32
N ALA A 129 -1.98 0.44 9.96
CA ALA A 129 -2.72 1.39 10.78
C ALA A 129 -3.13 0.82 12.16
N ILE A 130 -3.26 -0.51 12.31
CA ILE A 130 -3.53 -1.13 13.62
C ILE A 130 -2.32 -1.00 14.55
N ALA A 131 -1.10 -1.20 14.04
CA ALA A 131 0.12 -1.03 14.84
C ALA A 131 0.35 0.45 15.20
N GLU A 132 0.15 1.35 14.26
CA GLU A 132 0.20 2.80 14.45
C GLU A 132 -0.87 3.27 15.46
N GLY A 133 -2.09 2.78 15.32
CA GLY A 133 -3.19 3.07 16.24
C GLY A 133 -2.92 2.58 17.66
N LEU A 134 -2.27 1.42 17.82
CA LEU A 134 -1.84 0.95 19.13
C LEU A 134 -0.79 1.87 19.76
N ALA A 135 0.21 2.31 18.98
CA ALA A 135 1.21 3.29 19.44
C ALA A 135 0.54 4.60 19.90
N LYS A 136 -0.43 5.08 19.13
CA LYS A 136 -1.19 6.29 19.47
C LYS A 136 -1.99 6.12 20.77
N LEU A 137 -2.65 4.96 20.96
CA LEU A 137 -3.37 4.67 22.21
C LEU A 137 -2.43 4.62 23.42
N ILE A 138 -1.21 4.11 23.25
CA ILE A 138 -0.19 4.09 24.30
C ILE A 138 0.20 5.52 24.69
N VAL A 139 0.51 6.36 23.70
CA VAL A 139 0.90 7.76 23.92
C VAL A 139 -0.24 8.58 24.54
N GLU A 140 -1.47 8.36 24.11
CA GLU A 140 -2.65 9.05 24.67
C GLU A 140 -3.06 8.52 26.07
N GLY A 141 -2.36 7.52 26.61
CA GLY A 141 -2.67 6.91 27.91
C GLY A 141 -3.99 6.13 27.93
N LYS A 142 -4.48 5.71 26.75
CA LYS A 142 -5.73 4.95 26.58
C LYS A 142 -5.49 3.45 26.45
N ALA A 143 -4.24 3.01 26.37
CA ALA A 143 -3.90 1.60 26.33
C ALA A 143 -4.12 0.95 27.69
N ALA A 144 -4.32 -0.38 27.71
CA ALA A 144 -4.40 -1.13 28.96
C ALA A 144 -3.11 -0.95 29.80
N GLU A 145 -3.25 -0.84 31.11
CA GLU A 145 -2.14 -0.54 32.04
C GLU A 145 -0.85 -1.35 31.78
N PRO A 146 -0.89 -2.68 31.52
CA PRO A 146 0.32 -3.45 31.22
C PRO A 146 1.00 -3.10 29.88
N LEU A 147 0.33 -2.36 28.98
CA LEU A 147 0.88 -1.91 27.70
C LEU A 147 1.23 -0.43 27.69
N SER A 148 0.87 0.32 28.72
CA SER A 148 1.04 1.79 28.76
C SER A 148 2.49 2.24 28.68
N SER A 149 3.44 1.41 29.13
CA SER A 149 4.89 1.66 29.04
C SER A 149 5.55 1.06 27.81
N SER A 150 4.78 0.44 26.91
CA SER A 150 5.36 -0.23 25.73
C SER A 150 5.74 0.78 24.64
N VAL A 151 6.83 0.48 23.94
CA VAL A 151 7.31 1.26 22.78
C VAL A 151 7.28 0.35 21.55
N ILE A 152 6.66 0.83 20.47
CA ILE A 152 6.54 0.07 19.23
C ILE A 152 7.57 0.57 18.22
N TYR A 153 8.45 -0.33 17.80
CA TYR A 153 9.47 -0.09 16.79
C TYR A 153 9.07 -0.76 15.48
N SER A 154 8.83 0.04 14.45
CA SER A 154 8.55 -0.46 13.10
C SER A 154 9.85 -0.71 12.35
N LEU A 155 10.07 -1.93 11.92
CA LEU A 155 11.29 -2.33 11.20
C LEU A 155 11.31 -1.75 9.79
N ASP A 156 12.39 -1.05 9.44
CA ASP A 156 12.65 -0.60 8.08
C ASP A 156 13.47 -1.64 7.31
N MET A 157 12.79 -2.47 6.54
CA MET A 157 13.43 -3.49 5.70
C MET A 157 14.27 -2.88 4.58
N GLY A 158 13.88 -1.71 4.07
CA GLY A 158 14.61 -1.00 3.02
C GLY A 158 15.98 -0.55 3.53
N ALA A 159 16.03 0.08 4.71
CA ALA A 159 17.26 0.51 5.35
C ALA A 159 18.18 -0.67 5.73
N LEU A 160 17.61 -1.77 6.23
CA LEU A 160 18.37 -2.99 6.58
C LEU A 160 19.06 -3.62 5.37
N LEU A 161 18.39 -3.60 4.21
CA LEU A 161 18.88 -4.18 2.97
C LEU A 161 19.80 -3.24 2.17
N ALA A 162 19.67 -1.93 2.40
CA ALA A 162 20.45 -0.94 1.66
C ALA A 162 21.96 -1.14 1.88
N GLY A 163 22.71 -1.24 0.77
CA GLY A 163 24.17 -1.39 0.80
C GLY A 163 24.70 -2.76 1.25
N THR A 164 23.83 -3.74 1.53
CA THR A 164 24.29 -5.12 1.80
C THR A 164 24.63 -5.83 0.49
N LYS A 165 25.91 -6.16 0.29
CA LYS A 165 26.36 -6.94 -0.85
C LYS A 165 26.32 -8.45 -0.57
N TYR A 166 26.45 -8.84 0.68
CA TYR A 166 26.52 -10.22 1.12
C TYR A 166 25.48 -10.52 2.20
N ARG A 167 25.03 -11.77 2.24
CA ARG A 167 24.10 -12.27 3.25
C ARG A 167 24.56 -11.99 4.69
N GLY A 168 25.88 -12.09 4.93
CA GLY A 168 26.48 -11.87 6.25
C GLY A 168 26.28 -10.43 6.79
N ASP A 169 26.26 -9.44 5.90
CA ASP A 169 26.11 -8.03 6.30
C ASP A 169 24.71 -7.78 6.87
N PHE A 170 23.67 -8.29 6.19
CA PHE A 170 22.30 -8.24 6.69
C PHE A 170 22.14 -9.00 8.01
N GLU A 171 22.64 -10.24 8.08
CA GLU A 171 22.55 -11.05 9.31
C GLU A 171 23.23 -10.34 10.49
N LYS A 172 24.38 -9.69 10.28
CA LYS A 172 25.09 -8.92 11.30
C LYS A 172 24.28 -7.72 11.78
N ARG A 173 23.71 -6.91 10.84
CA ARG A 173 22.88 -5.75 11.18
C ARG A 173 21.62 -6.18 11.92
N PHE A 174 20.94 -7.20 11.41
CA PHE A 174 19.72 -7.69 12.02
C PHE A 174 19.94 -8.31 13.40
N LYS A 175 21.03 -9.05 13.60
CA LYS A 175 21.44 -9.54 14.93
C LYS A 175 21.73 -8.42 15.91
N GLY A 176 22.44 -7.38 15.46
CA GLY A 176 22.73 -6.20 16.29
C GLY A 176 21.43 -5.50 16.71
N LEU A 177 20.54 -5.20 15.78
CA LEU A 177 19.24 -4.60 16.07
C LEU A 177 18.42 -5.45 17.06
N LEU A 178 18.35 -6.76 16.87
CA LEU A 178 17.65 -7.66 17.77
C LEU A 178 18.28 -7.73 19.18
N ALA A 179 19.60 -7.52 19.28
CA ALA A 179 20.31 -7.47 20.55
C ALA A 179 19.98 -6.16 21.29
N GLU A 180 19.92 -5.03 20.61
CA GLU A 180 19.47 -3.74 21.19
C GLU A 180 18.02 -3.82 21.63
N LEU A 181 17.09 -4.28 20.78
CA LEU A 181 15.69 -4.48 21.13
C LEU A 181 15.47 -5.37 22.36
N LYS A 182 16.35 -6.35 22.59
CA LYS A 182 16.26 -7.22 23.76
C LYS A 182 16.60 -6.49 25.06
N ASN A 183 17.40 -5.44 24.98
CA ASN A 183 17.80 -4.64 26.13
C ASN A 183 16.76 -3.55 26.46
N GLU A 184 15.91 -3.23 25.50
CA GLU A 184 14.80 -2.28 25.69
C GLU A 184 13.64 -2.98 26.43
N GLU A 185 13.37 -2.51 27.65
CA GLU A 185 12.22 -2.99 28.42
C GLU A 185 10.92 -2.57 27.71
N HIS A 186 9.99 -3.52 27.60
CA HIS A 186 8.67 -3.30 27.00
C HIS A 186 8.64 -2.99 25.48
N ALA A 187 9.75 -3.24 24.75
CA ALA A 187 9.77 -3.09 23.31
C ALA A 187 8.83 -4.07 22.60
N ILE A 188 8.15 -3.56 21.60
CA ILE A 188 7.32 -4.33 20.65
C ILE A 188 7.88 -4.09 19.26
N LEU A 189 8.29 -5.14 18.56
CA LEU A 189 8.76 -5.05 17.19
C LEU A 189 7.57 -5.21 16.23
N PHE A 190 7.33 -4.21 15.41
CA PHE A 190 6.40 -4.31 14.28
C PHE A 190 7.15 -4.60 13.00
N ILE A 191 6.72 -5.64 12.28
CA ILE A 191 7.30 -6.03 10.99
C ILE A 191 6.17 -6.05 9.95
N ASP A 192 6.16 -5.05 9.10
CA ASP A 192 5.23 -5.04 7.98
C ASP A 192 5.71 -6.02 6.91
N GLU A 193 4.78 -6.68 6.24
CA GLU A 193 5.05 -7.72 5.25
C GLU A 193 6.08 -8.76 5.73
N ILE A 194 5.90 -9.29 6.95
CA ILE A 194 6.84 -10.21 7.62
C ILE A 194 7.23 -11.43 6.74
N HIS A 195 6.43 -11.77 5.76
CA HIS A 195 6.71 -12.83 4.79
C HIS A 195 7.96 -12.54 3.95
N THR A 196 8.33 -11.26 3.75
CA THR A 196 9.54 -10.86 3.03
C THR A 196 10.82 -11.32 3.72
N ILE A 197 10.80 -11.39 5.06
CA ILE A 197 11.93 -11.84 5.87
C ILE A 197 11.97 -13.37 5.98
N ILE A 198 10.79 -14.02 5.96
CA ILE A 198 10.64 -15.44 6.28
C ILE A 198 10.68 -16.31 5.04
N GLY A 199 10.13 -15.84 3.90
CA GLY A 199 9.91 -16.65 2.70
C GLY A 199 10.93 -16.46 1.58
N ALA A 200 11.75 -15.46 1.65
CA ALA A 200 12.69 -15.10 0.59
C ALA A 200 13.79 -16.15 0.30
N GLY A 201 13.94 -17.16 1.16
CA GLY A 201 14.96 -18.21 1.02
C GLY A 201 14.60 -19.40 0.13
N ALA A 202 13.34 -19.57 -0.26
CA ALA A 202 12.90 -20.83 -0.89
C ALA A 202 12.81 -20.81 -2.42
N ALA A 203 12.74 -19.65 -3.07
CA ALA A 203 12.44 -19.57 -4.51
C ALA A 203 13.57 -19.04 -5.41
N SER A 204 14.60 -18.41 -4.86
CA SER A 204 15.74 -17.95 -5.66
C SER A 204 17.03 -18.15 -4.86
N GLY A 205 17.88 -19.04 -5.32
CA GLY A 205 19.13 -19.53 -4.69
C GLY A 205 20.07 -18.48 -4.10
N GLY A 206 19.66 -17.76 -3.08
CA GLY A 206 20.52 -16.79 -2.41
C GLY A 206 19.83 -15.82 -1.45
N VAL A 207 18.52 -15.82 -1.30
CA VAL A 207 17.82 -14.82 -0.51
C VAL A 207 17.57 -15.28 0.92
N MET A 208 17.90 -14.44 1.83
CA MET A 208 17.93 -14.30 3.27
C MET A 208 16.81 -15.02 4.01
N ASP A 209 17.11 -16.09 4.73
CA ASP A 209 16.21 -16.67 5.73
C ASP A 209 16.55 -16.10 7.12
N ALA A 210 15.97 -14.93 7.42
CA ALA A 210 16.09 -14.33 8.74
C ALA A 210 15.18 -15.01 9.79
N SER A 211 14.36 -15.97 9.38
CA SER A 211 13.49 -16.70 10.28
C SER A 211 14.28 -17.42 11.38
N ASN A 212 15.47 -17.93 11.05
CA ASN A 212 16.35 -18.60 12.01
C ASN A 212 16.91 -17.67 13.09
N LEU A 213 16.98 -16.35 12.82
CA LEU A 213 17.40 -15.34 13.78
C LEU A 213 16.25 -14.92 14.70
N LEU A 214 15.02 -14.84 14.15
CA LEU A 214 13.83 -14.50 14.90
C LEU A 214 13.32 -15.64 15.80
N LYS A 215 13.35 -16.88 15.31
CA LYS A 215 12.81 -18.06 16.01
C LYS A 215 13.25 -18.20 17.48
N PRO A 216 14.53 -18.03 17.85
CA PRO A 216 14.98 -18.12 19.24
C PRO A 216 14.39 -17.03 20.14
N LEU A 217 14.32 -15.78 19.63
CA LEU A 217 13.83 -14.62 20.38
C LEU A 217 12.32 -14.70 20.60
N LEU A 218 11.57 -15.06 19.59
CA LEU A 218 10.11 -15.31 19.72
C LEU A 218 9.81 -16.50 20.65
N THR A 219 10.73 -17.47 20.76
CA THR A 219 10.57 -18.61 21.64
C THR A 219 10.80 -18.28 23.09
N SER A 220 11.79 -17.42 23.39
CA SER A 220 12.12 -16.99 24.75
C SER A 220 11.01 -16.15 25.39
N GLY A 221 10.08 -15.59 24.61
CA GLY A 221 9.04 -14.65 25.06
C GLY A 221 9.58 -13.30 25.49
N LYS A 222 10.89 -13.07 25.32
CA LYS A 222 11.56 -11.80 25.68
C LYS A 222 11.29 -10.68 24.69
N LEU A 223 11.02 -11.02 23.43
CA LEU A 223 10.61 -10.08 22.38
C LEU A 223 9.14 -10.29 22.09
N ARG A 224 8.38 -9.20 22.07
CA ARG A 224 7.01 -9.17 21.56
C ARG A 224 7.05 -8.70 20.13
N CYS A 225 6.28 -9.34 19.25
CA CYS A 225 6.28 -9.00 17.84
C CYS A 225 4.84 -8.89 17.30
N ILE A 226 4.62 -7.89 16.48
CA ILE A 226 3.44 -7.76 15.63
C ILE A 226 3.91 -7.91 14.19
N GLY A 227 3.43 -8.91 13.47
CA GLY A 227 3.69 -9.06 12.03
C GLY A 227 2.45 -8.75 11.23
N SER A 228 2.62 -8.30 9.98
CA SER A 228 1.54 -8.21 9.00
C SER A 228 1.81 -9.10 7.79
N THR A 229 0.77 -9.65 7.18
CA THR A 229 0.89 -10.44 5.94
C THR A 229 -0.45 -10.53 5.21
N THR A 230 -0.43 -11.00 3.96
CA THR A 230 -1.66 -11.29 3.21
C THR A 230 -2.15 -12.72 3.47
N TYR A 231 -3.41 -13.02 3.09
CA TYR A 231 -3.93 -14.39 3.18
C TYR A 231 -3.17 -15.37 2.29
N GLN A 232 -2.74 -14.92 1.11
CA GLN A 232 -1.98 -15.75 0.18
C GLN A 232 -0.63 -16.14 0.77
N GLU A 233 0.12 -15.16 1.29
CA GLU A 233 1.44 -15.35 1.87
C GLU A 233 1.37 -16.14 3.21
N TYR A 234 0.32 -15.92 3.98
CA TYR A 234 0.07 -16.71 5.20
C TYR A 234 -0.01 -18.20 4.87
N ARG A 235 -0.85 -18.59 3.89
CA ARG A 235 -0.97 -19.99 3.44
C ARG A 235 0.32 -20.52 2.80
N GLY A 236 1.01 -19.66 2.05
CA GLY A 236 2.25 -20.01 1.34
C GLY A 236 3.42 -20.32 2.26
N ILE A 237 3.57 -19.56 3.35
CA ILE A 237 4.76 -19.50 4.18
C ILE A 237 4.48 -19.99 5.61
N PHE A 238 3.54 -19.36 6.32
CA PHE A 238 3.29 -19.64 7.73
C PHE A 238 2.65 -21.02 7.99
N ASP A 239 1.72 -21.46 7.15
CA ASP A 239 1.12 -22.79 7.28
C ASP A 239 2.13 -23.92 7.03
N LYS A 240 3.17 -23.63 6.24
CA LYS A 240 4.25 -24.59 5.96
C LYS A 240 5.30 -24.62 7.07
N ASP A 241 5.60 -23.48 7.70
CA ASP A 241 6.55 -23.43 8.83
C ASP A 241 5.83 -23.56 10.17
N ARG A 242 5.68 -24.81 10.64
CA ARG A 242 5.06 -25.12 11.93
C ARG A 242 5.77 -24.48 13.12
N ALA A 243 7.05 -24.12 12.99
CA ALA A 243 7.80 -23.50 14.06
C ALA A 243 7.41 -22.03 14.24
N LEU A 244 7.13 -21.32 13.18
CA LEU A 244 6.65 -19.93 13.21
C LEU A 244 5.16 -19.87 13.55
N SER A 245 4.32 -20.69 12.92
CA SER A 245 2.87 -20.69 13.16
C SER A 245 2.49 -20.98 14.63
N ARG A 246 3.33 -21.74 15.34
CA ARG A 246 3.15 -21.99 16.79
C ARG A 246 3.51 -20.78 17.67
N ARG A 247 4.23 -19.78 17.16
CA ARG A 247 4.70 -18.63 17.93
C ARG A 247 3.88 -17.38 17.70
N PHE A 248 3.23 -17.30 16.55
CA PHE A 248 2.31 -16.23 16.22
C PHE A 248 0.86 -16.65 16.47
N GLN A 249 0.06 -15.69 16.91
CA GLN A 249 -1.38 -15.83 16.98
C GLN A 249 -2.00 -14.99 15.86
N LYS A 250 -2.73 -15.66 14.98
CA LYS A 250 -3.42 -15.02 13.87
C LYS A 250 -4.52 -14.07 14.37
N VAL A 251 -4.58 -12.89 13.78
CA VAL A 251 -5.65 -11.90 13.89
C VAL A 251 -6.11 -11.58 12.47
N ASP A 252 -7.33 -11.94 12.13
CA ASP A 252 -7.90 -11.63 10.83
C ASP A 252 -8.27 -10.14 10.76
N VAL A 253 -7.86 -9.49 9.68
CA VAL A 253 -8.18 -8.08 9.39
C VAL A 253 -9.00 -8.07 8.10
N PRO A 254 -10.33 -8.13 8.20
CA PRO A 254 -11.21 -8.15 7.02
C PRO A 254 -11.25 -6.77 6.35
N GLU A 255 -11.65 -6.76 5.07
CA GLU A 255 -11.99 -5.53 4.38
C GLU A 255 -13.15 -4.83 5.12
N PRO A 256 -13.03 -3.53 5.43
CA PRO A 256 -14.13 -2.80 6.07
C PRO A 256 -15.31 -2.64 5.11
N SER A 257 -16.50 -2.58 5.67
CA SER A 257 -17.71 -2.26 4.92
C SER A 257 -17.65 -0.84 4.37
N VAL A 258 -18.51 -0.52 3.39
CA VAL A 258 -18.63 0.84 2.85
C VAL A 258 -18.97 1.84 3.95
N ALA A 259 -19.84 1.47 4.90
CA ALA A 259 -20.23 2.34 6.02
C ALA A 259 -19.02 2.64 6.94
N GLU A 260 -18.28 1.62 7.35
CA GLU A 260 -17.05 1.78 8.14
C GLU A 260 -16.00 2.59 7.38
N THR A 261 -15.87 2.38 6.07
CA THR A 261 -14.96 3.18 5.23
C THR A 261 -15.35 4.66 5.22
N VAL A 262 -16.64 5.00 5.16
CA VAL A 262 -17.09 6.39 5.27
C VAL A 262 -16.67 7.01 6.61
N ASP A 263 -16.74 6.25 7.70
CA ASP A 263 -16.32 6.74 9.02
C ASP A 263 -14.79 6.89 9.11
N ILE A 264 -14.03 5.98 8.50
CA ILE A 264 -12.58 6.12 8.35
C ILE A 264 -12.24 7.40 7.57
N LEU A 265 -12.88 7.64 6.42
CA LEU A 265 -12.66 8.85 5.63
C LEU A 265 -13.03 10.13 6.37
N LYS A 266 -14.07 10.10 7.23
CA LYS A 266 -14.40 11.23 8.11
C LYS A 266 -13.30 11.51 9.14
N GLY A 267 -12.70 10.46 9.70
CA GLY A 267 -11.57 10.58 10.62
C GLY A 267 -10.33 11.18 9.97
N LEU A 268 -10.04 10.80 8.73
CA LEU A 268 -8.90 11.28 7.96
C LEU A 268 -9.12 12.64 7.28
N LYS A 269 -10.37 13.11 7.21
CA LYS A 269 -10.77 14.29 6.47
C LYS A 269 -9.90 15.51 6.77
N SER A 270 -9.66 15.82 8.04
CA SER A 270 -8.92 17.01 8.46
C SER A 270 -7.48 17.01 7.91
N ARG A 271 -6.84 15.85 7.85
CA ARG A 271 -5.49 15.68 7.32
C ARG A 271 -5.43 15.98 5.82
N PHE A 272 -6.38 15.43 5.06
CA PHE A 272 -6.47 15.72 3.62
C PHE A 272 -6.84 17.18 3.34
N GLU A 273 -7.71 17.78 4.15
CA GLU A 273 -8.08 19.19 4.04
C GLU A 273 -6.88 20.11 4.30
N GLU A 274 -6.05 19.79 5.29
CA GLU A 274 -4.83 20.52 5.61
C GLU A 274 -3.78 20.36 4.50
N HIS A 275 -3.55 19.12 4.04
CA HIS A 275 -2.55 18.83 3.01
C HIS A 275 -2.87 19.51 1.66
N HIS A 276 -4.13 19.44 1.23
CA HIS A 276 -4.54 19.98 -0.07
C HIS A 276 -4.99 21.45 -0.02
N GLY A 277 -5.18 22.02 1.16
CA GLY A 277 -5.68 23.40 1.34
C GLY A 277 -7.11 23.59 0.84
N LEU A 278 -7.97 22.56 0.95
CA LEU A 278 -9.34 22.56 0.45
C LEU A 278 -10.26 21.80 1.42
N ARG A 279 -11.56 21.80 1.15
CA ARG A 279 -12.56 21.12 1.98
C ARG A 279 -13.25 19.99 1.23
N TYR A 280 -13.55 18.90 1.92
CA TYR A 280 -14.35 17.79 1.40
C TYR A 280 -15.75 17.81 1.98
N THR A 281 -16.77 17.71 1.11
CA THR A 281 -18.16 17.58 1.57
C THR A 281 -18.41 16.16 2.10
N GLN A 282 -19.40 16.00 3.00
CA GLN A 282 -19.79 14.67 3.46
C GLN A 282 -20.27 13.76 2.31
N GLY A 283 -20.94 14.37 1.31
CA GLY A 283 -21.33 13.66 0.10
C GLY A 283 -20.13 13.13 -0.70
N ALA A 284 -19.02 13.88 -0.76
CA ALA A 284 -17.80 13.44 -1.42
C ALA A 284 -17.18 12.22 -0.72
N LEU A 285 -17.10 12.22 0.62
CA LEU A 285 -16.60 11.08 1.40
C LEU A 285 -17.43 9.82 1.17
N LYS A 286 -18.77 9.98 1.23
CA LYS A 286 -19.68 8.87 0.98
C LYS A 286 -19.55 8.33 -0.45
N SER A 287 -19.53 9.23 -1.44
CA SER A 287 -19.36 8.83 -2.84
C SER A 287 -18.00 8.17 -3.10
N ALA A 288 -16.92 8.63 -2.45
CA ALA A 288 -15.61 7.99 -2.58
C ALA A 288 -15.64 6.53 -2.12
N ALA A 289 -16.25 6.25 -0.97
CA ALA A 289 -16.38 4.88 -0.47
C ALA A 289 -17.31 4.02 -1.35
N GLU A 290 -18.48 4.52 -1.73
CA GLU A 290 -19.46 3.77 -2.53
C GLU A 290 -18.96 3.49 -3.96
N LEU A 291 -18.40 4.51 -4.62
CA LEU A 291 -17.99 4.40 -6.01
C LEU A 291 -16.66 3.63 -6.16
N SER A 292 -15.73 3.78 -5.23
CA SER A 292 -14.50 2.97 -5.23
C SER A 292 -14.82 1.49 -5.00
N ALA A 293 -15.74 1.18 -4.07
CA ALA A 293 -16.20 -0.20 -3.84
C ALA A 293 -16.82 -0.80 -5.08
N LYS A 294 -17.56 0.00 -5.87
CA LYS A 294 -18.32 -0.45 -7.03
C LYS A 294 -17.47 -0.59 -8.30
N TYR A 295 -16.56 0.34 -8.56
CA TYR A 295 -15.88 0.47 -9.85
C TYR A 295 -14.39 0.13 -9.81
N ILE A 296 -13.74 0.12 -8.62
CA ILE A 296 -12.34 -0.24 -8.45
C ILE A 296 -12.28 -1.62 -7.79
N SER A 297 -12.07 -2.67 -8.59
CA SER A 297 -12.13 -4.07 -8.15
C SER A 297 -10.77 -4.72 -7.90
N ASP A 298 -9.70 -4.07 -8.31
CA ASP A 298 -8.32 -4.55 -8.18
C ASP A 298 -7.67 -4.22 -6.83
N ARG A 299 -8.35 -3.45 -5.99
CA ARG A 299 -7.90 -3.01 -4.66
C ARG A 299 -9.01 -3.16 -3.62
N PHE A 300 -8.64 -3.08 -2.35
CA PHE A 300 -9.54 -3.22 -1.21
C PHE A 300 -9.80 -1.88 -0.50
N LEU A 301 -10.94 -1.81 0.18
CA LEU A 301 -11.24 -0.72 1.09
C LEU A 301 -10.37 -0.85 2.38
N PRO A 302 -10.00 0.26 3.04
CA PRO A 302 -10.32 1.65 2.72
C PRO A 302 -9.35 2.30 1.72
N ASP A 303 -8.23 1.66 1.38
CA ASP A 303 -7.12 2.21 0.61
C ASP A 303 -7.59 2.84 -0.72
N LYS A 304 -8.34 2.10 -1.54
CA LYS A 304 -8.88 2.62 -2.80
C LYS A 304 -9.79 3.85 -2.64
N ALA A 305 -10.48 3.99 -1.52
CA ALA A 305 -11.35 5.14 -1.26
C ALA A 305 -10.52 6.35 -0.78
N ILE A 306 -9.47 6.10 -0.03
CA ILE A 306 -8.47 7.08 0.40
C ILE A 306 -7.77 7.66 -0.83
N ASP A 307 -7.28 6.81 -1.74
CA ASP A 307 -6.64 7.22 -2.99
C ASP A 307 -7.55 8.10 -3.86
N VAL A 308 -8.83 7.76 -3.94
CA VAL A 308 -9.82 8.58 -4.68
C VAL A 308 -9.92 10.00 -4.11
N LEU A 309 -9.93 10.15 -2.79
CA LEU A 309 -9.98 11.48 -2.16
C LEU A 309 -8.68 12.25 -2.35
N ASP A 310 -7.55 11.58 -2.18
CA ASP A 310 -6.23 12.17 -2.35
C ASP A 310 -6.03 12.66 -3.80
N GLU A 311 -6.35 11.81 -4.78
CA GLU A 311 -6.25 12.17 -6.19
C GLU A 311 -7.22 13.29 -6.58
N ALA A 312 -8.43 13.32 -6.01
CA ALA A 312 -9.38 14.42 -6.23
C ALA A 312 -8.83 15.75 -5.70
N GLY A 313 -8.16 15.74 -4.55
CA GLY A 313 -7.49 16.91 -3.98
C GLY A 313 -6.30 17.36 -4.83
N ALA A 314 -5.42 16.43 -5.17
CA ALA A 314 -4.23 16.67 -6.00
C ALA A 314 -4.61 17.23 -7.38
N PHE A 315 -5.69 16.73 -7.98
CA PHE A 315 -6.19 17.26 -9.26
C PHE A 315 -6.56 18.73 -9.18
N GLN A 316 -7.15 19.20 -8.07
CA GLN A 316 -7.48 20.62 -7.88
C GLN A 316 -6.21 21.48 -7.72
N GLN A 317 -5.17 20.96 -7.08
CA GLN A 317 -3.90 21.69 -6.96
C GLN A 317 -3.23 21.91 -8.32
N LEU A 318 -3.38 20.99 -9.27
CA LEU A 318 -2.87 21.12 -10.64
C LEU A 318 -3.65 22.13 -11.50
N GLN A 319 -4.86 22.53 -11.09
CA GLN A 319 -5.65 23.52 -11.82
C GLN A 319 -5.05 24.93 -11.68
N PRO A 320 -5.17 25.78 -12.73
CA PRO A 320 -4.85 27.20 -12.61
C PRO A 320 -5.63 27.85 -11.46
N ALA A 321 -5.02 28.82 -10.78
CA ALA A 321 -5.62 29.46 -9.59
C ALA A 321 -7.07 29.97 -9.82
N SER A 322 -7.37 30.44 -11.05
CA SER A 322 -8.70 30.92 -11.44
C SER A 322 -9.77 29.83 -11.56
N LYS A 323 -9.37 28.56 -11.71
CA LYS A 323 -10.26 27.40 -11.86
C LYS A 323 -10.25 26.48 -10.66
N ARG A 324 -9.36 26.74 -9.68
CA ARG A 324 -9.19 25.91 -8.49
C ARG A 324 -10.41 26.03 -7.57
N LYS A 325 -11.04 24.91 -7.30
CA LYS A 325 -12.15 24.82 -6.34
C LYS A 325 -11.61 24.79 -4.91
N LYS A 326 -12.29 25.45 -3.98
CA LYS A 326 -11.99 25.38 -2.55
C LYS A 326 -12.68 24.20 -1.86
N THR A 327 -13.63 23.56 -2.54
CA THR A 327 -14.43 22.47 -1.97
C THR A 327 -14.62 21.37 -3.01
N ILE A 328 -14.32 20.14 -2.60
CA ILE A 328 -14.54 18.90 -3.37
C ILE A 328 -15.93 18.39 -3.08
N GLY A 329 -16.73 18.22 -4.12
CA GLY A 329 -18.09 17.67 -4.09
C GLY A 329 -18.16 16.27 -4.71
N VAL A 330 -19.38 15.75 -4.76
CA VAL A 330 -19.70 14.44 -5.35
C VAL A 330 -19.22 14.34 -6.79
N VAL A 331 -19.48 15.37 -7.61
CA VAL A 331 -19.11 15.39 -9.04
C VAL A 331 -17.59 15.30 -9.25
N ASP A 332 -16.80 15.89 -8.36
CA ASP A 332 -15.34 15.84 -8.46
C ASP A 332 -14.83 14.42 -8.18
N VAL A 333 -15.41 13.75 -7.18
CA VAL A 333 -15.14 12.35 -6.87
C VAL A 333 -15.58 11.41 -8.01
N GLU A 334 -16.77 11.61 -8.58
CA GLU A 334 -17.26 10.85 -9.73
C GLU A 334 -16.30 10.94 -10.92
N ASN A 335 -15.80 12.14 -11.22
CA ASN A 335 -14.83 12.35 -12.28
C ASN A 335 -13.48 11.68 -11.98
N THR A 336 -13.05 11.67 -10.73
CA THR A 336 -11.81 11.01 -10.31
C THR A 336 -11.94 9.49 -10.43
N VAL A 337 -13.02 8.91 -9.91
CA VAL A 337 -13.29 7.48 -10.04
C VAL A 337 -13.40 7.07 -11.51
N ALA A 338 -14.05 7.88 -12.35
CA ALA A 338 -14.16 7.61 -13.78
C ALA A 338 -12.78 7.52 -14.46
N LYS A 339 -11.83 8.37 -14.07
CA LYS A 339 -10.46 8.34 -14.59
C LYS A 339 -9.68 7.12 -14.10
N ILE A 340 -9.74 6.83 -12.79
CA ILE A 340 -9.04 5.68 -12.17
C ILE A 340 -9.57 4.37 -12.77
N ALA A 341 -10.90 4.21 -12.82
CA ALA A 341 -11.56 3.01 -13.35
C ALA A 341 -11.62 2.95 -14.89
N ARG A 342 -11.15 4.01 -15.58
CA ARG A 342 -11.19 4.15 -17.05
C ARG A 342 -12.56 3.97 -17.66
N ILE A 343 -13.59 4.52 -17.00
CA ILE A 343 -14.98 4.48 -17.45
C ILE A 343 -15.49 5.89 -17.75
N PRO A 344 -16.50 6.05 -18.65
CA PRO A 344 -17.07 7.37 -18.91
C PRO A 344 -17.70 7.98 -17.64
N ALA A 345 -17.41 9.25 -17.35
CA ALA A 345 -17.91 9.94 -16.16
C ALA A 345 -19.45 9.92 -16.04
N LYS A 346 -20.16 9.97 -17.16
CA LYS A 346 -21.63 9.86 -17.22
C LYS A 346 -22.15 8.52 -16.67
N SER A 347 -21.36 7.45 -16.75
CA SER A 347 -21.73 6.13 -16.24
C SER A 347 -21.62 6.02 -14.73
N VAL A 348 -20.76 6.83 -14.11
CA VAL A 348 -20.58 6.87 -12.66
C VAL A 348 -21.72 7.65 -12.00
N SER A 349 -22.20 8.71 -12.64
CA SER A 349 -23.25 9.61 -12.08
C SER A 349 -24.67 9.09 -12.25
N SER A 350 -24.92 8.16 -13.20
CA SER A 350 -26.26 7.67 -13.45
C SER A 350 -26.63 6.52 -12.50
N SER A 351 -27.86 6.52 -12.03
CA SER A 351 -28.39 5.41 -11.23
C SER A 351 -28.40 4.12 -12.04
N ASP A 352 -27.71 3.06 -11.54
CA ASP A 352 -27.74 1.71 -12.12
C ASP A 352 -29.14 1.22 -12.42
N LYS A 353 -30.08 1.58 -11.54
CA LYS A 353 -31.47 1.15 -11.66
C LYS A 353 -32.15 1.71 -12.92
N GLU A 354 -31.87 2.95 -13.30
CA GLU A 354 -32.40 3.56 -14.51
C GLU A 354 -31.72 3.02 -15.78
N GLN A 355 -30.41 2.79 -15.71
CA GLN A 355 -29.68 2.17 -16.83
C GLN A 355 -30.18 0.76 -17.13
N LEU A 356 -30.35 -0.06 -16.08
CA LEU A 356 -30.85 -1.43 -16.20
C LEU A 356 -32.32 -1.49 -16.62
N ARG A 357 -33.13 -0.53 -16.18
CA ARG A 357 -34.56 -0.49 -16.57
C ARG A 357 -34.74 -0.39 -18.09
N ASN A 358 -33.92 0.44 -18.71
CA ASN A 358 -34.03 0.79 -20.13
C ASN A 358 -33.00 0.04 -21.00
N LEU A 359 -32.31 -0.97 -20.46
CA LEU A 359 -31.21 -1.68 -21.14
C LEU A 359 -31.70 -2.37 -22.44
N GLY A 360 -32.76 -3.16 -22.33
CA GLY A 360 -33.33 -3.87 -23.47
C GLY A 360 -33.78 -2.93 -24.58
N ASP A 361 -34.52 -1.86 -24.24
CA ASP A 361 -35.01 -0.86 -25.19
C ASP A 361 -33.88 -0.12 -25.91
N LYS A 362 -32.81 0.24 -25.17
CA LYS A 362 -31.64 0.88 -25.78
C LYS A 362 -30.92 -0.03 -26.74
N LEU A 363 -30.75 -1.31 -26.41
CA LEU A 363 -30.10 -2.28 -27.28
C LEU A 363 -30.92 -2.52 -28.53
N LYS A 364 -32.26 -2.68 -28.43
CA LYS A 364 -33.18 -2.90 -29.59
C LYS A 364 -33.20 -1.69 -30.55
N ARG A 365 -32.93 -0.46 -30.07
CA ARG A 365 -32.84 0.73 -30.94
C ARG A 365 -31.62 0.74 -31.86
N VAL A 366 -30.57 0.01 -31.50
CA VAL A 366 -29.30 0.02 -32.24
C VAL A 366 -29.03 -1.30 -32.94
N VAL A 367 -29.45 -2.41 -32.35
CA VAL A 367 -29.28 -3.75 -32.92
C VAL A 367 -30.66 -4.28 -33.37
N PHE A 368 -30.87 -4.37 -34.67
CA PHE A 368 -32.15 -4.75 -35.24
C PHE A 368 -32.21 -6.26 -35.50
N GLY A 369 -33.41 -6.84 -35.34
CA GLY A 369 -33.67 -8.22 -35.66
C GLY A 369 -33.06 -9.26 -34.74
N GLN A 370 -32.65 -8.86 -33.51
CA GLN A 370 -32.09 -9.74 -32.47
C GLN A 370 -32.85 -9.61 -31.15
N ASP A 371 -34.16 -9.37 -31.22
CA ASP A 371 -34.98 -9.06 -30.05
C ASP A 371 -34.96 -10.18 -29.00
N GLU A 372 -35.05 -11.43 -29.40
CA GLU A 372 -35.06 -12.60 -28.51
C GLU A 372 -33.71 -12.75 -27.78
N ALA A 373 -32.59 -12.57 -28.48
CA ALA A 373 -31.26 -12.61 -27.89
C ALA A 373 -31.04 -11.43 -26.89
N ILE A 374 -31.53 -10.23 -27.23
CA ILE A 374 -31.46 -9.05 -26.39
C ILE A 374 -32.33 -9.23 -25.13
N GLU A 375 -33.53 -9.78 -25.22
CA GLU A 375 -34.41 -10.02 -24.06
C GLU A 375 -33.80 -11.05 -23.11
N SER A 376 -33.25 -12.13 -23.65
CA SER A 376 -32.55 -13.13 -22.85
C SER A 376 -31.35 -12.52 -22.11
N LEU A 377 -30.54 -11.70 -22.78
CA LEU A 377 -29.40 -11.01 -22.23
C LEU A 377 -29.82 -9.97 -21.15
N ASP A 378 -30.81 -9.16 -21.44
CA ASP A 378 -31.36 -8.14 -20.52
C ASP A 378 -31.88 -8.78 -19.23
N SER A 379 -32.63 -9.88 -19.37
CA SER A 379 -33.18 -10.63 -18.23
C SER A 379 -32.07 -11.23 -17.38
N ALA A 380 -31.05 -11.84 -17.99
CA ALA A 380 -29.92 -12.41 -17.26
C ALA A 380 -29.09 -11.34 -16.50
N ILE A 381 -28.86 -10.19 -17.14
CA ILE A 381 -28.12 -9.10 -16.51
C ILE A 381 -28.90 -8.49 -15.34
N LYS A 382 -30.20 -8.25 -15.53
CA LYS A 382 -31.10 -7.75 -14.47
C LYS A 382 -31.13 -8.71 -13.28
N LEU A 383 -31.23 -10.01 -13.53
CA LEU A 383 -31.21 -11.03 -12.47
C LEU A 383 -29.87 -11.04 -11.70
N ALA A 384 -28.75 -10.98 -12.45
CA ALA A 384 -27.43 -10.93 -11.83
C ALA A 384 -27.20 -9.68 -10.97
N ARG A 385 -27.73 -8.53 -11.39
CA ARG A 385 -27.63 -7.25 -10.65
C ARG A 385 -28.64 -7.13 -9.50
N ALA A 386 -29.66 -7.97 -9.45
CA ALA A 386 -30.63 -8.01 -8.34
C ALA A 386 -30.05 -8.60 -7.04
N GLY A 387 -28.79 -8.96 -6.98
CA GLY A 387 -28.11 -9.46 -5.79
C GLY A 387 -28.33 -10.95 -5.48
N LEU A 388 -28.91 -11.69 -6.38
CA LEU A 388 -29.14 -13.13 -6.22
C LEU A 388 -27.89 -14.00 -6.52
N ARG A 389 -26.74 -13.37 -6.60
CA ARG A 389 -25.46 -13.99 -7.02
C ARG A 389 -24.35 -13.70 -6.01
N GLU A 390 -23.36 -14.59 -5.95
CA GLU A 390 -22.09 -14.36 -5.25
C GLU A 390 -21.30 -13.23 -5.91
N ALA A 391 -20.83 -12.27 -5.11
CA ALA A 391 -20.13 -11.06 -5.59
C ALA A 391 -18.84 -11.38 -6.36
N SER A 392 -18.21 -12.52 -6.08
CA SER A 392 -16.95 -12.97 -6.71
C SER A 392 -17.11 -13.55 -8.11
N LYS A 393 -18.36 -13.83 -8.56
CA LYS A 393 -18.61 -14.45 -9.87
C LYS A 393 -18.90 -13.41 -10.95
N PRO A 394 -18.53 -13.64 -12.24
CA PRO A 394 -18.85 -12.75 -13.36
C PRO A 394 -20.37 -12.61 -13.55
N ILE A 395 -20.86 -11.50 -14.10
CA ILE A 395 -22.30 -11.24 -14.33
C ILE A 395 -22.96 -12.38 -15.11
N GLY A 396 -22.25 -12.97 -16.04
CA GLY A 396 -22.68 -14.12 -16.81
C GLY A 396 -21.64 -14.49 -17.86
N SER A 397 -21.75 -15.68 -18.38
CA SER A 397 -21.02 -16.13 -19.57
C SER A 397 -22.06 -16.39 -20.66
N PHE A 398 -21.94 -15.66 -21.76
CA PHE A 398 -22.91 -15.72 -22.87
C PHE A 398 -22.23 -16.24 -24.15
N LEU A 399 -22.83 -17.19 -24.80
CA LEU A 399 -22.40 -17.72 -26.11
C LEU A 399 -23.36 -17.24 -27.20
N PHE A 400 -22.88 -16.33 -28.05
CA PHE A 400 -23.63 -15.90 -29.22
C PHE A 400 -23.27 -16.80 -30.41
N ALA A 401 -24.16 -17.70 -30.81
CA ALA A 401 -24.03 -18.59 -31.94
C ALA A 401 -24.89 -18.09 -33.12
N GLY A 402 -24.33 -18.11 -34.32
CA GLY A 402 -25.06 -17.70 -35.53
C GLY A 402 -24.13 -17.39 -36.71
N PRO A 403 -24.64 -17.17 -37.91
CA PRO A 403 -23.88 -16.85 -39.11
C PRO A 403 -23.06 -15.55 -38.96
N THR A 404 -22.11 -15.36 -39.86
CA THR A 404 -21.31 -14.11 -39.88
C THR A 404 -22.21 -12.96 -40.34
N GLY A 405 -22.00 -11.77 -39.72
CA GLY A 405 -22.72 -10.54 -40.09
C GLY A 405 -24.06 -10.30 -39.37
N VAL A 406 -24.57 -11.23 -38.57
CA VAL A 406 -25.87 -11.08 -37.86
C VAL A 406 -25.86 -10.17 -36.63
N GLY A 407 -24.74 -9.53 -36.33
CA GLY A 407 -24.65 -8.55 -35.25
C GLY A 407 -24.11 -9.05 -33.88
N LYS A 408 -23.56 -10.27 -33.79
CA LYS A 408 -23.05 -10.84 -32.50
C LYS A 408 -22.07 -9.93 -31.79
N THR A 409 -21.07 -9.42 -32.49
CA THR A 409 -20.07 -8.50 -31.93
C THR A 409 -20.66 -7.14 -31.59
N GLU A 410 -21.64 -6.67 -32.41
CA GLU A 410 -22.29 -5.39 -32.20
C GLU A 410 -23.15 -5.39 -30.92
N VAL A 411 -23.88 -6.49 -30.65
CA VAL A 411 -24.61 -6.65 -29.37
C VAL A 411 -23.68 -6.51 -28.19
N SER A 412 -22.53 -7.17 -28.19
CA SER A 412 -21.54 -7.10 -27.13
C SER A 412 -20.99 -5.69 -26.96
N ARG A 413 -20.68 -4.99 -28.06
CA ARG A 413 -20.19 -3.62 -28.08
C ARG A 413 -21.23 -2.64 -27.53
N GLN A 414 -22.45 -2.73 -27.99
CA GLN A 414 -23.53 -1.84 -27.52
C GLN A 414 -23.93 -2.14 -26.08
N LEU A 415 -23.82 -3.38 -25.63
CA LEU A 415 -24.01 -3.76 -24.25
C LEU A 415 -22.95 -3.06 -23.35
N ALA A 416 -21.67 -3.15 -23.71
CA ALA A 416 -20.58 -2.51 -22.98
C ALA A 416 -20.77 -0.99 -22.91
N LEU A 417 -21.12 -0.34 -24.02
CA LEU A 417 -21.41 1.08 -24.09
C LEU A 417 -22.61 1.47 -23.21
N THR A 418 -23.66 0.66 -23.18
CA THR A 418 -24.87 0.94 -22.39
C THR A 418 -24.64 0.73 -20.90
N LEU A 419 -23.84 -0.26 -20.53
CA LEU A 419 -23.44 -0.52 -19.13
C LEU A 419 -22.32 0.41 -18.65
N GLY A 420 -21.68 1.16 -19.57
CA GLY A 420 -20.59 2.05 -19.24
C GLY A 420 -19.30 1.33 -18.81
N VAL A 421 -19.05 0.16 -19.38
CA VAL A 421 -17.84 -0.64 -19.12
C VAL A 421 -16.99 -0.74 -20.38
N GLU A 422 -15.68 -0.91 -20.21
CA GLU A 422 -14.78 -1.11 -21.35
C GLU A 422 -14.93 -2.52 -21.91
N LEU A 423 -15.05 -2.64 -23.24
CA LEU A 423 -15.08 -3.92 -23.94
C LEU A 423 -13.65 -4.36 -24.28
N GLN A 424 -13.19 -5.41 -23.64
CA GLN A 424 -11.95 -6.09 -24.02
C GLN A 424 -12.26 -7.16 -25.06
N ARG A 425 -11.71 -6.99 -26.27
CA ARG A 425 -11.92 -7.94 -27.39
C ARG A 425 -10.65 -8.71 -27.67
N PHE A 426 -10.77 -10.04 -27.66
CA PHE A 426 -9.73 -10.96 -28.10
C PHE A 426 -10.22 -11.68 -29.38
N ASP A 427 -9.55 -11.42 -30.49
CA ASP A 427 -9.86 -12.09 -31.76
C ASP A 427 -9.00 -13.35 -31.86
N MET A 428 -9.63 -14.51 -31.66
CA MET A 428 -8.91 -15.78 -31.63
C MET A 428 -8.25 -16.14 -32.95
N SER A 429 -8.61 -15.48 -34.08
CA SER A 429 -7.90 -15.64 -35.35
C SER A 429 -6.45 -15.13 -35.29
N GLU A 430 -6.15 -14.16 -34.38
CA GLU A 430 -4.81 -13.65 -34.17
C GLU A 430 -3.94 -14.59 -33.31
N TYR A 431 -4.56 -15.57 -32.64
CA TYR A 431 -3.92 -16.50 -31.71
C TYR A 431 -3.81 -17.94 -32.25
N MET A 432 -3.87 -18.13 -33.57
CA MET A 432 -3.83 -19.48 -34.21
C MET A 432 -2.47 -20.16 -34.05
N GLU A 433 -1.38 -19.41 -33.85
CA GLU A 433 -0.04 -19.95 -33.72
C GLU A 433 0.38 -20.08 -32.25
N ARG A 434 1.02 -21.18 -31.86
CA ARG A 434 1.41 -21.47 -30.46
C ARG A 434 2.24 -20.38 -29.79
N HIS A 435 3.07 -19.66 -30.54
CA HIS A 435 3.92 -18.60 -30.01
C HIS A 435 3.20 -17.26 -29.78
N THR A 436 1.98 -17.08 -30.28
CA THR A 436 1.18 -15.87 -30.06
C THR A 436 0.34 -15.95 -28.78
N VAL A 437 0.16 -17.15 -28.20
CA VAL A 437 -0.61 -17.37 -26.97
C VAL A 437 0.14 -16.92 -25.71
N SER A 438 1.47 -16.76 -25.80
CA SER A 438 2.32 -16.34 -24.67
C SER A 438 2.52 -14.82 -24.56
N ARG A 439 1.84 -14.03 -25.38
CA ARG A 439 1.78 -12.57 -25.29
C ARG A 439 0.52 -12.14 -24.53
#